data_1d334da28ddb4867237fcc911c12003b
#
_entry.id   1d334da28ddb4867237fcc911c12003b
#
_cell.length_a   1.000
_cell.length_b   1.000
_cell.length_c   1.000
_cell.angle_alpha   90.00
_cell.angle_beta   90.00
_cell.angle_gamma   90.00
#
_symmetry.space_group_name_H-M   'P 1'
#
loop_
_entity.id
_entity.type
_entity.pdbx_description
1 polymer ?
#
loop_
_entity_poly.entity_id
_entity_poly.type
_entity_poly.pdbx_seq_one_letter_code
_entity_poly.pdbx_strand_id
1 'polypeptide(L)'
;MQYTSVCIGLSFLNTNFGGYIMALSTFNRNLIKKNLRNKEFDVVVIGGGITGAGIALDATQRGMKVALVEMQDFAQGTSSRSTKLVHGGLRYLKQAQIKVVAETGRERAIVYENGPHVTTPEWMLLPMHKGGTFGKFTTNIGLTMYDRLAGVKRYERKKMLSRQATLNKEPLVKKDGLKGGGYYVEYRTDDARLTIEVMKRAAEKGAEVINHTKSTDFVYDAKNKVSGIKVKDMLTGEEYQINAKKVINAAGPWVDEVRKKDYTRNNKQLRLTKGVHVVIDQSKFPLRQAVYFDTEKDGRMIFAIPREGKAYVGTTDTFYNNEKTKPLTNQEDRDYLIDAINYMFPDVHVTDADIESTWAGVRPLILEDGKDPSEISRKDEIWEGKSGLLTIAGGKLTGYRHMALEIVDLLAKRLKQEYGLKFADSKTKNTPISGGDVGGSKNYENYVNRKVQEGKALGLSTDVAYKLASKYGSNVDKLFAIAQLTNEKDLNMPLELYVQLVYSVQNEMVYKPTDFLIRRTGKLYFDINTVKQYKQAIIDELDKLLNYTAEQKNEFSKEVDEAIEEATHGNHQPAEK
;
A
#
# COMPACT_ATOMS: atom_id res chain seq x y z
N MET A 1 18.21 -37.89 10.08
CA MET A 1 18.51 -37.19 11.36
C MET A 1 18.82 -35.70 11.22
N GLN A 2 18.81 -35.10 10.01
CA GLN A 2 19.07 -33.66 9.79
C GLN A 2 17.81 -32.78 9.79
N TYR A 3 16.61 -33.35 9.73
CA TYR A 3 15.33 -32.61 9.71
C TYR A 3 14.86 -32.12 11.09
N THR A 4 15.43 -32.62 12.18
CA THR A 4 15.05 -32.27 13.55
C THR A 4 15.66 -30.97 14.04
N SER A 5 16.79 -30.51 13.50
CA SER A 5 17.49 -29.31 13.99
C SER A 5 16.85 -27.99 13.53
N VAL A 6 16.26 -27.94 12.34
CA VAL A 6 15.58 -26.72 11.86
C VAL A 6 14.22 -26.54 12.55
N CYS A 7 13.46 -27.63 12.76
CA CYS A 7 12.20 -27.57 13.51
C CYS A 7 12.43 -27.25 15.00
N ILE A 8 13.55 -27.70 15.59
CA ILE A 8 13.91 -27.38 16.98
C ILE A 8 14.33 -25.91 17.09
N GLY A 9 15.07 -25.37 16.12
CA GLY A 9 15.42 -23.93 16.07
C GLY A 9 14.18 -23.04 15.94
N LEU A 10 13.20 -23.41 15.11
CA LEU A 10 11.94 -22.68 14.93
C LEU A 10 11.02 -22.80 16.15
N SER A 11 11.00 -23.95 16.84
CA SER A 11 10.32 -24.13 18.13
C SER A 11 10.99 -23.31 19.25
N PHE A 12 12.31 -23.18 19.24
CA PHE A 12 13.07 -22.33 20.16
C PHE A 12 12.82 -20.82 19.90
N LEU A 13 12.65 -20.40 18.66
CA LEU A 13 12.26 -19.03 18.30
C LEU A 13 10.85 -18.68 18.80
N ASN A 14 9.93 -19.65 18.84
CA ASN A 14 8.58 -19.46 19.39
C ASN A 14 8.56 -19.29 20.92
N THR A 15 9.55 -19.77 21.63
CA THR A 15 9.55 -19.80 23.12
C THR A 15 10.51 -18.80 23.76
N ASN A 16 11.51 -18.26 23.06
CA ASN A 16 12.60 -17.49 23.68
C ASN A 16 12.63 -15.98 23.37
N PHE A 17 11.73 -15.44 22.53
CA PHE A 17 11.60 -13.99 22.41
C PHE A 17 10.57 -13.45 23.42
N GLY A 18 10.94 -13.40 24.68
CA GLY A 18 10.35 -12.54 25.71
C GLY A 18 8.82 -12.44 25.76
N GLY A 19 8.05 -13.53 25.57
CA GLY A 19 6.60 -13.52 25.73
C GLY A 19 5.81 -12.73 24.68
N TYR A 20 6.44 -12.25 23.61
CA TYR A 20 5.75 -11.56 22.52
C TYR A 20 4.99 -12.57 21.65
N ILE A 21 3.69 -12.61 21.80
CA ILE A 21 2.80 -13.30 20.85
C ILE A 21 3.04 -12.65 19.48
N MET A 22 3.47 -13.43 18.49
CA MET A 22 3.59 -12.97 17.09
C MET A 22 2.17 -12.79 16.52
N ALA A 23 1.61 -11.60 16.73
CA ALA A 23 0.20 -11.33 16.53
C ALA A 23 -0.26 -11.54 15.07
N LEU A 24 0.63 -11.33 14.08
CA LEU A 24 0.35 -11.48 12.65
C LEU A 24 1.26 -12.54 12.02
N SER A 25 1.28 -13.75 12.58
CA SER A 25 2.09 -14.87 12.09
C SER A 25 1.24 -15.86 11.29
N THR A 26 1.80 -16.35 10.18
CA THR A 26 1.21 -17.47 9.41
C THR A 26 1.08 -18.73 10.27
N PHE A 27 2.02 -18.97 11.17
CA PHE A 27 1.98 -20.10 12.11
C PHE A 27 0.80 -20.03 13.08
N ASN A 28 0.29 -18.82 13.37
CA ASN A 28 -0.84 -18.62 14.26
C ASN A 28 -2.20 -18.60 13.53
N ARG A 29 -2.22 -18.84 12.20
CA ARG A 29 -3.44 -18.75 11.39
C ARG A 29 -4.59 -19.59 11.95
N ASN A 30 -4.32 -20.81 12.40
CA ASN A 30 -5.35 -21.70 12.97
C ASN A 30 -5.89 -21.18 14.32
N LEU A 31 -5.04 -20.57 15.15
CA LEU A 31 -5.45 -19.93 16.39
C LEU A 31 -6.34 -18.69 16.11
N ILE A 32 -5.95 -17.87 15.14
CA ILE A 32 -6.75 -16.72 14.69
C ILE A 32 -8.12 -17.19 14.18
N LYS A 33 -8.19 -18.22 13.34
CA LYS A 33 -9.46 -18.81 12.88
C LYS A 33 -10.32 -19.31 14.03
N LYS A 34 -9.73 -19.96 15.03
CA LYS A 34 -10.44 -20.40 16.25
C LYS A 34 -11.01 -19.19 17.01
N ASN A 35 -10.23 -18.12 17.16
CA ASN A 35 -10.68 -16.90 17.82
C ASN A 35 -11.82 -16.23 17.05
N LEU A 36 -11.72 -16.14 15.73
CA LEU A 36 -12.75 -15.55 14.86
C LEU A 36 -14.10 -16.29 14.95
N ARG A 37 -14.09 -17.60 15.15
CA ARG A 37 -15.33 -18.41 15.31
C ARG A 37 -15.94 -18.30 16.68
N ASN A 38 -15.09 -18.24 17.72
CA ASN A 38 -15.55 -18.45 19.10
C ASN A 38 -15.75 -17.17 19.89
N LYS A 39 -15.22 -16.04 19.41
CA LYS A 39 -15.38 -14.73 20.06
C LYS A 39 -16.51 -13.95 19.41
N GLU A 40 -17.18 -13.13 20.23
CA GLU A 40 -18.05 -12.07 19.74
C GLU A 40 -17.25 -10.77 19.64
N PHE A 41 -17.33 -10.11 18.47
CA PHE A 41 -16.65 -8.86 18.19
C PHE A 41 -17.60 -7.67 18.31
N ASP A 42 -17.05 -6.50 18.62
CA ASP A 42 -17.80 -5.26 18.54
C ASP A 42 -17.96 -4.83 17.07
N VAL A 43 -16.94 -5.13 16.25
CA VAL A 43 -16.96 -4.87 14.81
C VAL A 43 -16.19 -5.92 14.01
N VAL A 44 -16.74 -6.28 12.85
CA VAL A 44 -16.02 -6.98 11.79
C VAL A 44 -15.79 -6.02 10.62
N VAL A 45 -14.56 -5.96 10.12
CA VAL A 45 -14.16 -5.17 8.95
C VAL A 45 -13.92 -6.09 7.76
N ILE A 46 -14.58 -5.80 6.65
CA ILE A 46 -14.40 -6.52 5.37
C ILE A 46 -13.46 -5.71 4.48
N GLY A 47 -12.26 -6.23 4.21
CA GLY A 47 -11.24 -5.62 3.37
C GLY A 47 -9.96 -5.24 4.12
N GLY A 48 -8.83 -5.81 3.68
CA GLY A 48 -7.48 -5.64 4.26
C GLY A 48 -6.61 -4.64 3.48
N GLY A 49 -7.23 -3.66 2.81
CA GLY A 49 -6.53 -2.49 2.26
C GLY A 49 -6.22 -1.46 3.34
N ILE A 50 -5.61 -0.35 2.94
CA ILE A 50 -5.18 0.72 3.87
C ILE A 50 -6.32 1.29 4.72
N THR A 51 -7.53 1.41 4.15
CA THR A 51 -8.72 1.91 4.86
C THR A 51 -9.15 0.92 5.95
N GLY A 52 -9.27 -0.38 5.63
CA GLY A 52 -9.59 -1.41 6.61
C GLY A 52 -8.54 -1.55 7.69
N ALA A 53 -7.25 -1.48 7.34
CA ALA A 53 -6.14 -1.48 8.30
C ALA A 53 -6.22 -0.29 9.27
N GLY A 54 -6.51 0.91 8.75
CA GLY A 54 -6.72 2.12 9.56
C GLY A 54 -7.90 1.99 10.51
N ILE A 55 -9.03 1.45 10.04
CA ILE A 55 -10.23 1.20 10.86
C ILE A 55 -9.92 0.19 11.97
N ALA A 56 -9.26 -0.93 11.63
CA ALA A 56 -8.88 -1.93 12.62
C ALA A 56 -7.97 -1.35 13.71
N LEU A 57 -6.99 -0.54 13.31
CA LEU A 57 -6.08 0.11 14.26
C LEU A 57 -6.82 1.10 15.17
N ASP A 58 -7.63 2.00 14.59
CA ASP A 58 -8.33 3.02 15.37
C ASP A 58 -9.35 2.40 16.33
N ALA A 59 -10.19 1.47 15.87
CA ALA A 59 -11.17 0.79 16.68
C ALA A 59 -10.54 -0.02 17.82
N THR A 60 -9.47 -0.77 17.54
CA THR A 60 -8.77 -1.56 18.56
C THR A 60 -8.15 -0.66 19.63
N GLN A 61 -7.55 0.47 19.25
CA GLN A 61 -6.97 1.41 20.21
C GLN A 61 -8.00 2.11 21.10
N ARG A 62 -9.23 2.20 20.65
CA ARG A 62 -10.34 2.69 21.48
C ARG A 62 -10.88 1.64 22.44
N GLY A 63 -10.40 0.40 22.38
CA GLY A 63 -10.80 -0.72 23.24
C GLY A 63 -11.91 -1.59 22.65
N MET A 64 -12.21 -1.47 21.35
CA MET A 64 -13.17 -2.35 20.68
C MET A 64 -12.54 -3.72 20.38
N LYS A 65 -13.35 -4.78 20.44
CA LYS A 65 -13.01 -6.11 19.95
C LYS A 65 -13.19 -6.13 18.42
N VAL A 66 -12.09 -6.23 17.68
CA VAL A 66 -12.07 -6.07 16.23
C VAL A 66 -11.68 -7.38 15.55
N ALA A 67 -12.46 -7.79 14.55
CA ALA A 67 -12.09 -8.78 13.54
C ALA A 67 -11.92 -8.10 12.17
N LEU A 68 -10.96 -8.56 11.36
CA LEU A 68 -10.81 -8.12 9.97
C LEU A 68 -10.53 -9.32 9.07
N VAL A 69 -11.21 -9.37 7.93
CA VAL A 69 -11.00 -10.39 6.89
C VAL A 69 -10.64 -9.74 5.55
N GLU A 70 -9.68 -10.35 4.86
CA GLU A 70 -9.26 -9.97 3.50
C GLU A 70 -9.32 -11.18 2.57
N MET A 71 -9.99 -11.05 1.43
CA MET A 71 -10.20 -12.18 0.51
C MET A 71 -8.94 -12.65 -0.20
N GLN A 72 -7.98 -11.75 -0.39
CA GLN A 72 -6.68 -12.01 -0.99
C GLN A 72 -5.58 -11.80 0.07
N ASP A 73 -4.37 -11.41 -0.33
CA ASP A 73 -3.39 -10.94 0.63
C ASP A 73 -3.67 -9.47 1.03
N PHE A 74 -3.19 -9.07 2.20
CA PHE A 74 -3.27 -7.66 2.63
C PHE A 74 -2.69 -6.72 1.59
N ALA A 75 -3.35 -5.58 1.39
CA ALA A 75 -3.01 -4.56 0.40
C ALA A 75 -3.12 -4.98 -1.07
N GLN A 76 -3.58 -6.17 -1.43
CA GLN A 76 -3.52 -6.67 -2.81
C GLN A 76 -4.35 -5.86 -3.82
N GLY A 77 -5.39 -5.15 -3.38
CA GLY A 77 -6.16 -4.23 -4.22
C GLY A 77 -5.40 -2.93 -4.53
N THR A 78 -6.10 -1.81 -4.49
CA THR A 78 -5.56 -0.46 -4.78
C THR A 78 -4.37 -0.08 -3.90
N SER A 79 -4.30 -0.63 -2.68
CA SER A 79 -3.34 -0.25 -1.63
C SER A 79 -1.89 -0.69 -1.89
N SER A 80 -1.60 -1.47 -2.92
CA SER A 80 -0.23 -1.78 -3.38
C SER A 80 0.03 -1.35 -4.83
N ARG A 81 -0.96 -0.75 -5.47
CA ARG A 81 -0.95 -0.45 -6.91
C ARG A 81 -1.10 1.05 -7.19
N SER A 82 -0.71 1.89 -6.22
CA SER A 82 -0.74 3.34 -6.35
C SER A 82 0.53 3.89 -7.01
N THR A 83 0.63 5.21 -7.16
CA THR A 83 1.88 5.89 -7.57
C THR A 83 2.96 5.87 -6.49
N LYS A 84 2.68 5.22 -5.34
CA LYS A 84 3.60 5.11 -4.20
C LYS A 84 4.03 6.48 -3.63
N LEU A 85 3.06 7.40 -3.62
CA LEU A 85 3.19 8.73 -3.04
C LEU A 85 2.10 9.00 -1.98
N VAL A 86 2.52 9.58 -0.87
CA VAL A 86 1.65 10.23 0.11
C VAL A 86 1.72 11.73 -0.20
N HIS A 87 0.80 12.21 -1.01
CA HIS A 87 0.86 13.54 -1.58
C HIS A 87 -0.42 14.36 -1.36
N GLY A 88 -0.25 15.70 -1.23
CA GLY A 88 -1.35 16.63 -0.98
C GLY A 88 -2.19 16.97 -2.21
N GLY A 89 -1.68 16.66 -3.41
CA GLY A 89 -2.39 16.89 -4.66
C GLY A 89 -2.51 18.35 -5.06
N LEU A 90 -1.47 18.94 -5.60
CA LEU A 90 -1.44 20.29 -6.18
C LEU A 90 -2.61 20.55 -7.15
N ARG A 91 -3.11 19.49 -7.81
CA ARG A 91 -4.28 19.51 -8.70
C ARG A 91 -5.55 20.06 -8.01
N TYR A 92 -5.73 19.81 -6.71
CA TYR A 92 -6.92 20.28 -5.98
C TYR A 92 -6.90 21.79 -5.70
N LEU A 93 -5.72 22.39 -5.62
CA LEU A 93 -5.61 23.86 -5.56
C LEU A 93 -6.13 24.51 -6.86
N LYS A 94 -5.86 23.88 -8.02
CA LYS A 94 -6.37 24.34 -9.30
C LYS A 94 -7.92 24.26 -9.36
N GLN A 95 -8.52 23.33 -8.60
CA GLN A 95 -9.96 23.15 -8.47
C GLN A 95 -10.57 23.94 -7.28
N ALA A 96 -9.82 24.85 -6.66
CA ALA A 96 -10.21 25.62 -5.48
C ALA A 96 -10.65 24.77 -4.26
N GLN A 97 -10.21 23.51 -4.17
CA GLN A 97 -10.54 22.60 -3.08
C GLN A 97 -9.58 22.78 -1.88
N ILE A 98 -9.56 23.98 -1.30
CA ILE A 98 -8.60 24.42 -0.26
C ILE A 98 -8.67 23.52 0.98
N LYS A 99 -9.88 23.12 1.40
CA LYS A 99 -10.12 22.26 2.57
C LYS A 99 -9.46 20.88 2.40
N VAL A 100 -9.61 20.27 1.24
CA VAL A 100 -9.01 18.97 0.90
C VAL A 100 -7.48 19.03 0.94
N VAL A 101 -6.88 20.11 0.43
CA VAL A 101 -5.44 20.30 0.46
C VAL A 101 -4.91 20.44 1.89
N ALA A 102 -5.58 21.24 2.72
CA ALA A 102 -5.19 21.44 4.11
C ALA A 102 -5.27 20.15 4.94
N GLU A 103 -6.31 19.35 4.73
CA GLU A 103 -6.51 18.07 5.40
C GLU A 103 -5.46 17.04 4.95
N THR A 104 -5.33 16.86 3.65
CA THR A 104 -4.34 15.94 3.06
C THR A 104 -2.91 16.30 3.47
N GLY A 105 -2.60 17.60 3.55
CA GLY A 105 -1.28 18.08 4.00
C GLY A 105 -0.99 17.75 5.46
N ARG A 106 -2.00 17.89 6.34
CA ARG A 106 -1.88 17.50 7.75
C ARG A 106 -1.72 15.98 7.91
N GLU A 107 -2.56 15.20 7.21
CA GLU A 107 -2.46 13.73 7.26
C GLU A 107 -1.11 13.23 6.73
N ARG A 108 -0.58 13.82 5.67
CA ARG A 108 0.75 13.53 5.15
C ARG A 108 1.85 13.65 6.23
N ALA A 109 1.82 14.73 6.99
CA ALA A 109 2.78 14.97 8.06
C ALA A 109 2.65 13.93 9.21
N ILE A 110 1.41 13.54 9.54
CA ILE A 110 1.14 12.51 10.55
C ILE A 110 1.63 11.13 10.08
N VAL A 111 1.37 10.77 8.83
CA VAL A 111 1.82 9.49 8.26
C VAL A 111 3.35 9.39 8.29
N TYR A 112 4.05 10.47 7.93
CA TYR A 112 5.51 10.52 8.01
C TYR A 112 6.03 10.43 9.45
N GLU A 113 5.43 11.16 10.39
CA GLU A 113 5.86 11.12 11.79
C GLU A 113 5.68 9.74 12.42
N ASN A 114 4.56 9.07 12.09
CA ASN A 114 4.21 7.75 12.63
C ASN A 114 4.94 6.58 11.93
N GLY A 115 5.49 6.78 10.73
CA GLY A 115 6.11 5.73 9.92
C GLY A 115 7.22 6.22 9.01
N PRO A 116 8.31 6.83 9.54
CA PRO A 116 9.36 7.40 8.71
C PRO A 116 10.19 6.37 7.94
N HIS A 117 10.13 5.09 8.33
CA HIS A 117 10.76 3.96 7.62
C HIS A 117 9.97 3.55 6.37
N VAL A 118 8.71 3.95 6.24
CA VAL A 118 7.84 3.60 5.11
C VAL A 118 7.55 4.81 4.23
N THR A 119 7.54 6.00 4.84
CA THR A 119 7.19 7.26 4.17
C THR A 119 8.33 8.26 4.35
N THR A 120 8.94 8.73 3.27
CA THR A 120 10.11 9.61 3.29
C THR A 120 9.90 10.84 2.41
N PRO A 121 10.47 12.02 2.77
CA PRO A 121 10.40 13.20 1.92
C PRO A 121 11.01 12.94 0.54
N GLU A 122 10.32 13.38 -0.50
CA GLU A 122 10.75 13.32 -1.90
C GLU A 122 10.62 14.70 -2.54
N TRP A 123 11.73 15.24 -3.01
CA TRP A 123 11.73 16.51 -3.71
C TRP A 123 11.21 16.35 -5.13
N MET A 124 10.17 17.07 -5.45
CA MET A 124 9.47 17.03 -6.73
C MET A 124 9.78 18.26 -7.56
N LEU A 125 10.22 18.06 -8.78
CA LEU A 125 10.40 19.11 -9.79
C LEU A 125 9.15 19.21 -10.67
N LEU A 126 8.61 20.42 -10.80
CA LEU A 126 7.50 20.76 -11.70
C LEU A 126 8.04 21.69 -12.79
N PRO A 127 8.50 21.18 -13.93
CA PRO A 127 8.99 22.03 -15.03
C PRO A 127 7.84 22.83 -15.64
N MET A 128 8.11 24.09 -15.96
CA MET A 128 7.12 25.03 -16.52
C MET A 128 7.51 25.41 -17.94
N HIS A 129 6.71 24.98 -18.91
CA HIS A 129 6.91 25.28 -20.33
C HIS A 129 5.94 26.34 -20.85
N LYS A 130 6.29 26.98 -21.97
CA LYS A 130 5.40 27.89 -22.69
C LYS A 130 4.19 27.12 -23.20
N GLY A 131 2.98 27.55 -22.85
CA GLY A 131 1.73 26.89 -23.23
C GLY A 131 1.36 25.67 -22.35
N GLY A 132 2.20 25.27 -21.39
CA GLY A 132 1.90 24.17 -20.47
C GLY A 132 0.84 24.50 -19.41
N THR A 133 0.44 23.47 -18.69
CA THR A 133 -0.63 23.53 -17.66
C THR A 133 -0.32 24.50 -16.50
N PHE A 134 0.95 24.74 -16.20
CA PHE A 134 1.39 25.54 -15.08
C PHE A 134 2.22 26.76 -15.50
N GLY A 135 1.68 27.96 -15.23
CA GLY A 135 2.42 29.22 -15.39
C GLY A 135 3.27 29.56 -14.15
N LYS A 136 4.36 30.34 -14.33
CA LYS A 136 5.28 30.71 -13.24
C LYS A 136 4.60 31.40 -12.06
N PHE A 137 3.70 32.35 -12.35
CA PHE A 137 3.00 33.13 -11.31
C PHE A 137 1.96 32.26 -10.56
N THR A 138 1.13 31.55 -11.29
CA THR A 138 0.09 30.67 -10.72
C THR A 138 0.69 29.53 -9.92
N THR A 139 1.80 28.93 -10.39
CA THR A 139 2.55 27.90 -9.67
C THR A 139 3.13 28.43 -8.37
N ASN A 140 3.71 29.65 -8.40
CA ASN A 140 4.27 30.26 -7.20
C ASN A 140 3.19 30.49 -6.12
N ILE A 141 2.03 31.03 -6.50
CA ILE A 141 0.89 31.20 -5.58
C ILE A 141 0.41 29.85 -5.07
N GLY A 142 0.16 28.90 -5.98
CA GLY A 142 -0.33 27.58 -5.65
C GLY A 142 0.58 26.84 -4.66
N LEU A 143 1.88 26.79 -4.90
CA LEU A 143 2.85 26.17 -4.00
C LEU A 143 2.98 26.90 -2.66
N THR A 144 2.85 28.26 -2.65
CA THR A 144 2.85 29.02 -1.40
C THR A 144 1.63 28.71 -0.54
N MET A 145 0.45 28.60 -1.17
CA MET A 145 -0.77 28.19 -0.47
C MET A 145 -0.64 26.76 0.03
N TYR A 146 -0.09 25.87 -0.79
CA TYR A 146 0.17 24.47 -0.43
C TYR A 146 1.04 24.38 0.83
N ASP A 147 2.20 25.05 0.85
CA ASP A 147 3.12 25.06 1.99
C ASP A 147 2.44 25.53 3.29
N ARG A 148 1.59 26.56 3.20
CA ARG A 148 0.86 27.09 4.36
C ARG A 148 -0.22 26.16 4.84
N LEU A 149 -1.04 25.64 3.93
CA LEU A 149 -2.18 24.78 4.24
C LEU A 149 -1.74 23.41 4.77
N ALA A 150 -0.66 22.87 4.20
CA ALA A 150 -0.09 21.59 4.59
C ALA A 150 0.84 21.68 5.82
N GLY A 151 1.09 22.87 6.36
CA GLY A 151 1.99 23.05 7.50
C GLY A 151 3.43 22.60 7.21
N VAL A 152 3.90 22.81 5.97
CA VAL A 152 5.21 22.35 5.51
C VAL A 152 6.34 22.97 6.34
N LYS A 153 7.26 22.14 6.83
CA LYS A 153 8.42 22.55 7.62
C LYS A 153 9.26 23.58 6.85
N ARG A 154 9.86 24.55 7.55
CA ARG A 154 10.58 25.68 6.92
C ARG A 154 11.62 25.24 5.89
N TYR A 155 12.33 24.17 6.13
CA TYR A 155 13.39 23.66 5.25
C TYR A 155 12.85 22.82 4.06
N GLU A 156 11.59 22.40 4.11
CA GLU A 156 10.89 21.68 3.03
C GLU A 156 10.05 22.60 2.14
N ARG A 157 10.03 23.92 2.43
CA ARG A 157 9.24 24.87 1.66
C ARG A 157 9.72 24.96 0.22
N LYS A 158 8.77 25.19 -0.67
CA LYS A 158 8.97 25.31 -2.11
C LYS A 158 10.08 26.29 -2.47
N LYS A 159 10.70 26.06 -3.62
CA LYS A 159 11.63 26.99 -4.28
C LYS A 159 11.19 27.17 -5.74
N MET A 160 11.22 28.42 -6.22
CA MET A 160 11.00 28.71 -7.64
C MET A 160 12.37 28.76 -8.32
N LEU A 161 12.58 27.91 -9.32
CA LEU A 161 13.84 27.76 -10.01
C LEU A 161 13.84 28.53 -11.34
N SER A 162 14.99 29.13 -11.69
CA SER A 162 15.25 29.63 -13.04
C SER A 162 15.33 28.47 -14.04
N ARG A 163 15.32 28.77 -15.35
CA ARG A 163 15.54 27.77 -16.41
C ARG A 163 16.83 26.97 -16.16
N GLN A 164 17.95 27.65 -15.92
CA GLN A 164 19.25 27.01 -15.69
C GLN A 164 19.24 26.15 -14.41
N ALA A 165 18.68 26.66 -13.32
CA ALA A 165 18.58 25.90 -12.07
C ALA A 165 17.69 24.65 -12.20
N THR A 166 16.63 24.71 -13.04
CA THR A 166 15.78 23.56 -13.37
C THR A 166 16.58 22.49 -14.11
N LEU A 167 17.32 22.86 -15.16
CA LEU A 167 18.17 21.93 -15.93
C LEU A 167 19.34 21.37 -15.11
N ASN A 168 19.84 22.13 -14.13
CA ASN A 168 20.87 21.60 -13.22
C ASN A 168 20.32 20.51 -12.29
N LYS A 169 19.03 20.60 -11.93
CA LYS A 169 18.35 19.57 -11.12
C LYS A 169 18.06 18.32 -11.95
N GLU A 170 17.48 18.52 -13.13
CA GLU A 170 17.15 17.41 -14.05
C GLU A 170 17.49 17.81 -15.50
N PRO A 171 18.68 17.42 -15.99
CA PRO A 171 19.16 17.77 -17.32
C PRO A 171 18.34 17.19 -18.48
N LEU A 172 17.63 16.10 -18.23
CA LEU A 172 16.86 15.38 -19.26
C LEU A 172 15.57 16.08 -19.63
N VAL A 173 15.07 17.01 -18.79
CA VAL A 173 13.82 17.74 -19.06
C VAL A 173 13.92 18.51 -20.37
N LYS A 174 12.85 18.44 -21.17
CA LYS A 174 12.67 19.21 -22.43
C LYS A 174 13.11 20.65 -22.28
N LYS A 175 14.07 21.06 -23.10
CA LYS A 175 14.71 22.38 -23.05
C LYS A 175 13.91 23.44 -23.80
N ASP A 176 13.17 23.01 -24.85
CA ASP A 176 12.37 23.92 -25.66
C ASP A 176 11.20 24.46 -24.85
N GLY A 177 10.98 25.77 -24.93
CA GLY A 177 9.91 26.46 -24.20
C GLY A 177 10.04 26.47 -22.66
N LEU A 178 11.09 25.89 -22.08
CA LEU A 178 11.29 25.83 -20.62
C LEU A 178 11.55 27.23 -20.03
N LYS A 179 10.72 27.64 -19.07
CA LYS A 179 10.80 28.94 -18.36
C LYS A 179 11.36 28.86 -16.96
N GLY A 180 11.46 27.66 -16.39
CA GLY A 180 11.89 27.40 -15.02
C GLY A 180 11.13 26.25 -14.41
N GLY A 181 11.18 26.09 -13.08
CA GLY A 181 10.49 25.02 -12.38
C GLY A 181 10.02 25.41 -10.98
N GLY A 182 8.97 24.76 -10.51
CA GLY A 182 8.61 24.67 -9.11
C GLY A 182 9.33 23.49 -8.48
N TYR A 183 9.93 23.68 -7.29
CA TYR A 183 10.63 22.64 -6.56
C TYR A 183 10.06 22.56 -5.17
N TYR A 184 9.43 21.43 -4.80
CA TYR A 184 8.65 21.30 -3.58
C TYR A 184 8.71 19.85 -3.06
N VAL A 185 8.31 19.62 -1.81
CA VAL A 185 8.37 18.30 -1.17
C VAL A 185 7.01 17.62 -1.22
N GLU A 186 6.98 16.42 -1.72
CA GLU A 186 5.97 15.39 -1.47
C GLU A 186 6.60 14.27 -0.62
N TYR A 187 5.85 13.19 -0.34
CA TYR A 187 6.42 12.04 0.35
C TYR A 187 6.29 10.80 -0.50
N ARG A 188 7.42 10.13 -0.72
CA ARG A 188 7.44 8.78 -1.28
C ARG A 188 7.03 7.79 -0.21
N THR A 189 6.30 6.75 -0.58
CA THR A 189 5.95 5.65 0.31
C THR A 189 6.08 4.30 -0.40
N ASP A 190 6.25 3.23 0.37
CA ASP A 190 5.88 1.88 -0.06
C ASP A 190 4.44 1.65 0.41
N ASP A 191 3.49 1.71 -0.50
CA ASP A 191 2.06 1.67 -0.20
C ASP A 191 1.62 0.32 0.41
N ALA A 192 2.18 -0.79 -0.08
CA ALA A 192 1.95 -2.11 0.49
C ALA A 192 2.53 -2.21 1.91
N ARG A 193 3.79 -1.78 2.10
CA ARG A 193 4.43 -1.74 3.43
C ARG A 193 3.65 -0.87 4.40
N LEU A 194 3.23 0.33 3.98
CA LEU A 194 2.41 1.21 4.81
C LEU A 194 1.15 0.49 5.31
N THR A 195 0.44 -0.17 4.40
CA THR A 195 -0.78 -0.93 4.74
C THR A 195 -0.48 -2.08 5.72
N ILE A 196 0.58 -2.84 5.46
CA ILE A 196 0.99 -3.98 6.29
C ILE A 196 1.45 -3.52 7.67
N GLU A 197 2.22 -2.43 7.78
CA GLU A 197 2.66 -1.91 9.07
C GLU A 197 1.51 -1.34 9.91
N VAL A 198 0.50 -0.73 9.28
CA VAL A 198 -0.74 -0.33 9.96
C VAL A 198 -1.52 -1.57 10.45
N MET A 199 -1.65 -2.59 9.60
CA MET A 199 -2.32 -3.85 9.94
C MET A 199 -1.63 -4.60 11.07
N LYS A 200 -0.29 -4.67 11.04
CA LYS A 200 0.52 -5.26 12.13
C LYS A 200 0.29 -4.52 13.44
N ARG A 201 0.29 -3.19 13.42
CA ARG A 201 0.02 -2.41 14.64
C ARG A 201 -1.38 -2.67 15.18
N ALA A 202 -2.39 -2.86 14.32
CA ALA A 202 -3.73 -3.26 14.76
C ALA A 202 -3.71 -4.63 15.44
N ALA A 203 -3.03 -5.62 14.85
CA ALA A 203 -2.87 -6.95 15.42
C ALA A 203 -2.08 -6.94 16.75
N GLU A 204 -0.98 -6.17 16.82
CA GLU A 204 -0.19 -5.94 18.05
C GLU A 204 -1.04 -5.31 19.18
N LYS A 205 -2.11 -4.58 18.83
CA LYS A 205 -3.06 -4.00 19.79
C LYS A 205 -4.26 -4.90 20.10
N GLY A 206 -4.33 -6.09 19.50
CA GLY A 206 -5.32 -7.12 19.81
C GLY A 206 -6.43 -7.32 18.78
N ALA A 207 -6.33 -6.73 17.58
CA ALA A 207 -7.24 -7.07 16.49
C ALA A 207 -6.96 -8.51 15.98
N GLU A 208 -8.02 -9.29 15.73
CA GLU A 208 -7.93 -10.57 15.06
C GLU A 208 -8.05 -10.34 13.54
N VAL A 209 -6.93 -10.42 12.84
CA VAL A 209 -6.89 -10.12 11.40
C VAL A 209 -6.41 -11.32 10.60
N ILE A 210 -7.01 -11.55 9.43
CA ILE A 210 -6.68 -12.70 8.58
C ILE A 210 -6.80 -12.34 7.11
N ASN A 211 -5.80 -12.74 6.30
CA ASN A 211 -5.82 -12.66 4.85
C ASN A 211 -6.33 -13.97 4.22
N HIS A 212 -6.46 -14.04 2.90
CA HIS A 212 -6.99 -15.18 2.14
C HIS A 212 -8.30 -15.74 2.73
N THR A 213 -9.15 -14.83 3.23
CA THR A 213 -10.45 -15.19 3.83
C THR A 213 -11.52 -14.25 3.30
N LYS A 214 -12.40 -14.79 2.45
CA LYS A 214 -13.42 -14.03 1.71
C LYS A 214 -14.73 -13.99 2.47
N SER A 215 -15.29 -12.79 2.69
CA SER A 215 -16.69 -12.64 3.12
C SER A 215 -17.64 -13.10 2.00
N THR A 216 -18.45 -14.09 2.30
CA THR A 216 -19.37 -14.71 1.32
C THR A 216 -20.79 -14.19 1.47
N ASP A 217 -21.23 -13.88 2.69
CA ASP A 217 -22.59 -13.44 2.99
C ASP A 217 -22.64 -12.72 4.34
N PHE A 218 -23.81 -12.12 4.67
CA PHE A 218 -24.11 -11.52 5.96
C PHE A 218 -24.92 -12.46 6.85
N VAL A 219 -24.78 -12.24 8.17
CA VAL A 219 -25.64 -12.84 9.18
C VAL A 219 -26.55 -11.75 9.74
N TYR A 220 -27.82 -12.05 9.94
CA TYR A 220 -28.80 -11.09 10.46
C TYR A 220 -29.38 -11.57 11.79
N ASP A 221 -29.69 -10.63 12.66
CA ASP A 221 -30.43 -10.88 13.89
C ASP A 221 -31.96 -10.96 13.63
N ALA A 222 -32.73 -11.22 14.69
CA ALA A 222 -34.20 -11.29 14.63
C ALA A 222 -34.88 -9.96 14.22
N LYS A 223 -34.15 -8.84 14.24
CA LYS A 223 -34.62 -7.51 13.80
C LYS A 223 -34.13 -7.16 12.39
N ASN A 224 -33.61 -8.12 11.64
CA ASN A 224 -32.98 -7.93 10.33
C ASN A 224 -31.82 -6.94 10.36
N LYS A 225 -31.06 -6.85 11.46
CA LYS A 225 -29.82 -6.09 11.54
C LYS A 225 -28.63 -7.02 11.31
N VAL A 226 -27.62 -6.54 10.58
CA VAL A 226 -26.39 -7.29 10.37
C VAL A 226 -25.71 -7.54 11.72
N SER A 227 -25.49 -8.81 12.04
CA SER A 227 -24.93 -9.32 13.31
C SER A 227 -23.68 -10.19 13.09
N GLY A 228 -23.12 -10.19 11.88
CA GLY A 228 -21.92 -10.93 11.54
C GLY A 228 -21.79 -11.16 10.04
N ILE A 229 -20.81 -12.01 9.69
CA ILE A 229 -20.54 -12.41 8.31
C ILE A 229 -20.27 -13.91 8.22
N LYS A 230 -20.59 -14.52 7.07
CA LYS A 230 -20.08 -15.82 6.67
C LYS A 230 -18.81 -15.62 5.85
N VAL A 231 -17.83 -16.48 6.04
CA VAL A 231 -16.54 -16.38 5.36
C VAL A 231 -16.11 -17.74 4.82
N LYS A 232 -15.25 -17.69 3.78
CA LYS A 232 -14.57 -18.85 3.21
C LYS A 232 -13.07 -18.61 3.26
N ASP A 233 -12.33 -19.53 3.88
CA ASP A 233 -10.86 -19.58 3.79
C ASP A 233 -10.46 -20.01 2.38
N MET A 234 -9.81 -19.14 1.64
CA MET A 234 -9.45 -19.37 0.25
C MET A 234 -8.27 -20.33 0.07
N LEU A 235 -7.54 -20.64 1.18
CA LEU A 235 -6.43 -21.60 1.16
C LEU A 235 -6.88 -23.04 1.39
N THR A 236 -7.96 -23.22 2.17
CA THR A 236 -8.44 -24.54 2.60
C THR A 236 -9.85 -24.87 2.08
N GLY A 237 -10.59 -23.87 1.61
CA GLY A 237 -12.00 -24.00 1.23
C GLY A 237 -12.97 -24.05 2.41
N GLU A 238 -12.48 -23.98 3.66
CA GLU A 238 -13.28 -24.05 4.87
C GLU A 238 -14.21 -22.85 5.03
N GLU A 239 -15.48 -23.09 5.37
CA GLU A 239 -16.46 -22.04 5.60
C GLU A 239 -16.82 -21.94 7.09
N TYR A 240 -16.97 -20.73 7.58
CA TYR A 240 -17.36 -20.47 8.97
C TYR A 240 -18.02 -19.09 9.13
N GLN A 241 -18.55 -18.84 10.32
CA GLN A 241 -19.21 -17.58 10.69
C GLN A 241 -18.38 -16.79 11.69
N ILE A 242 -18.44 -15.46 11.57
CA ILE A 242 -17.86 -14.50 12.53
C ILE A 242 -18.99 -13.61 13.04
N ASN A 243 -19.22 -13.62 14.35
CA ASN A 243 -20.28 -12.84 14.98
C ASN A 243 -19.75 -11.48 15.43
N ALA A 244 -20.49 -10.42 15.16
CA ALA A 244 -20.14 -9.07 15.56
C ALA A 244 -21.39 -8.17 15.71
N LYS A 245 -21.33 -7.19 16.61
CA LYS A 245 -22.42 -6.22 16.80
C LYS A 245 -22.60 -5.30 15.59
N LYS A 246 -21.51 -5.00 14.87
CA LYS A 246 -21.51 -4.18 13.66
C LYS A 246 -20.57 -4.74 12.61
N VAL A 247 -20.88 -4.44 11.35
CA VAL A 247 -20.05 -4.81 10.20
C VAL A 247 -19.70 -3.55 9.40
N ILE A 248 -18.45 -3.41 9.04
CA ILE A 248 -17.95 -2.34 8.16
C ILE A 248 -17.47 -2.94 6.85
N ASN A 249 -18.04 -2.49 5.74
CA ASN A 249 -17.57 -2.77 4.40
C ASN A 249 -16.52 -1.72 3.98
N ALA A 250 -15.25 -2.12 3.93
CA ALA A 250 -14.10 -1.34 3.48
C ALA A 250 -13.39 -2.03 2.29
N ALA A 251 -14.17 -2.72 1.44
CA ALA A 251 -13.68 -3.60 0.39
C ALA A 251 -13.16 -2.86 -0.87
N GLY A 252 -12.91 -1.55 -0.81
CA GLY A 252 -12.34 -0.77 -1.91
C GLY A 252 -13.09 -0.96 -3.24
N PRO A 253 -12.45 -1.42 -4.33
CA PRO A 253 -13.13 -1.64 -5.62
C PRO A 253 -14.31 -2.63 -5.59
N TRP A 254 -14.40 -3.48 -4.57
CA TRP A 254 -15.47 -4.48 -4.39
C TRP A 254 -16.60 -4.02 -3.46
N VAL A 255 -16.59 -2.77 -3.01
CA VAL A 255 -17.60 -2.24 -2.07
C VAL A 255 -19.03 -2.50 -2.56
N ASP A 256 -19.32 -2.30 -3.84
CA ASP A 256 -20.67 -2.50 -4.39
C ASP A 256 -21.05 -3.98 -4.47
N GLU A 257 -20.10 -4.88 -4.70
CA GLU A 257 -20.34 -6.34 -4.69
C GLU A 257 -20.69 -6.82 -3.28
N VAL A 258 -20.01 -6.30 -2.27
CA VAL A 258 -20.32 -6.60 -0.87
C VAL A 258 -21.69 -6.03 -0.50
N ARG A 259 -21.99 -4.77 -0.89
CA ARG A 259 -23.30 -4.16 -0.65
C ARG A 259 -24.47 -4.86 -1.35
N LYS A 260 -24.24 -5.44 -2.55
CA LYS A 260 -25.29 -6.18 -3.28
C LYS A 260 -25.79 -7.42 -2.52
N LYS A 261 -25.00 -7.94 -1.57
CA LYS A 261 -25.38 -9.08 -0.71
C LYS A 261 -26.28 -8.65 0.43
N ASP A 262 -26.28 -7.37 0.82
CA ASP A 262 -27.21 -6.80 1.77
C ASP A 262 -28.50 -6.38 1.06
N TYR A 263 -29.64 -6.56 1.71
CA TYR A 263 -30.96 -6.25 1.13
C TYR A 263 -31.22 -4.74 0.97
N THR A 264 -30.30 -3.89 1.44
CA THR A 264 -30.44 -2.43 1.40
C THR A 264 -29.69 -1.83 0.21
N ARG A 265 -30.39 -1.00 -0.58
CA ARG A 265 -29.83 -0.28 -1.72
C ARG A 265 -29.78 1.22 -1.45
N ASN A 266 -28.82 1.92 -2.06
CA ASN A 266 -28.80 3.37 -2.19
C ASN A 266 -28.47 3.76 -3.63
N ASN A 267 -28.65 5.03 -3.98
CA ASN A 267 -28.49 5.54 -5.35
C ASN A 267 -27.02 5.85 -5.72
N LYS A 268 -26.06 5.51 -4.86
CA LYS A 268 -24.64 5.74 -5.11
C LYS A 268 -23.94 4.43 -5.45
N GLN A 269 -23.06 4.50 -6.45
CA GLN A 269 -22.28 3.36 -6.90
C GLN A 269 -20.85 3.79 -7.24
N LEU A 270 -19.94 2.81 -7.32
CA LEU A 270 -18.59 3.06 -7.75
C LEU A 270 -18.51 3.18 -9.27
N ARG A 271 -17.69 4.12 -9.71
CA ARG A 271 -17.13 4.16 -11.04
C ARG A 271 -15.64 3.87 -10.98
N LEU A 272 -15.24 2.76 -11.55
CA LEU A 272 -13.86 2.31 -11.48
C LEU A 272 -13.02 2.92 -12.59
N THR A 273 -11.78 3.32 -12.25
CA THR A 273 -10.78 3.73 -13.24
C THR A 273 -9.47 2.98 -13.01
N LYS A 274 -8.82 2.61 -14.13
CA LYS A 274 -7.50 1.96 -14.13
C LYS A 274 -6.41 3.02 -14.24
N GLY A 275 -5.33 2.82 -13.50
CA GLY A 275 -4.09 3.59 -13.61
C GLY A 275 -2.89 2.68 -13.70
N VAL A 276 -2.04 2.91 -14.69
CA VAL A 276 -0.89 2.08 -15.02
C VAL A 276 0.41 2.83 -14.75
N HIS A 277 1.43 2.08 -14.33
CA HIS A 277 2.81 2.55 -14.20
C HIS A 277 3.74 1.60 -14.96
N VAL A 278 4.78 2.17 -15.55
CA VAL A 278 5.88 1.45 -16.19
C VAL A 278 7.16 1.68 -15.42
N VAL A 279 8.05 0.68 -15.41
CA VAL A 279 9.36 0.71 -14.76
C VAL A 279 10.44 0.53 -15.82
N ILE A 280 11.45 1.38 -15.77
CA ILE A 280 12.57 1.42 -16.72
C ILE A 280 13.87 1.46 -15.92
N ASP A 281 14.90 0.73 -16.35
CA ASP A 281 16.22 0.78 -15.72
C ASP A 281 16.86 2.16 -15.83
N GLN A 282 17.52 2.64 -14.78
CA GLN A 282 18.18 3.94 -14.80
C GLN A 282 19.38 4.00 -15.73
N SER A 283 19.93 2.88 -16.20
CA SER A 283 20.92 2.88 -17.27
C SER A 283 20.36 3.39 -18.59
N LYS A 284 19.05 3.16 -18.84
CA LYS A 284 18.32 3.67 -20.00
C LYS A 284 17.66 5.03 -19.72
N PHE A 285 17.04 5.20 -18.57
CA PHE A 285 16.40 6.45 -18.16
C PHE A 285 17.07 6.98 -16.86
N PRO A 286 18.22 7.67 -16.97
CA PRO A 286 19.03 8.10 -15.82
C PRO A 286 18.42 9.31 -15.10
N LEU A 287 17.16 9.20 -14.71
CA LEU A 287 16.39 10.20 -14.00
C LEU A 287 17.01 10.47 -12.63
N ARG A 288 17.40 11.73 -12.37
CA ARG A 288 18.07 12.15 -11.12
C ARG A 288 17.11 12.69 -10.10
N GLN A 289 15.99 13.21 -10.56
CA GLN A 289 15.03 13.97 -9.78
C GLN A 289 13.62 13.48 -10.07
N ALA A 290 12.78 13.37 -9.05
CA ALA A 290 11.36 13.14 -9.28
C ALA A 290 10.74 14.34 -10.01
N VAL A 291 10.02 14.08 -11.10
CA VAL A 291 9.44 15.10 -11.99
C VAL A 291 7.94 14.89 -12.10
N TYR A 292 7.17 15.98 -11.93
CA TYR A 292 5.74 16.02 -12.14
C TYR A 292 5.45 16.93 -13.33
N PHE A 293 4.93 16.38 -14.43
CA PHE A 293 4.85 17.07 -15.70
C PHE A 293 3.56 16.76 -16.46
N ASP A 294 3.18 17.66 -17.38
CA ASP A 294 2.03 17.51 -18.25
C ASP A 294 2.38 16.76 -19.54
N THR A 295 1.45 15.92 -20.01
CA THR A 295 1.57 15.22 -21.29
C THR A 295 1.16 16.14 -22.44
N GLU A 296 1.68 15.89 -23.64
CA GLU A 296 1.31 16.61 -24.86
C GLU A 296 -0.12 16.28 -25.30
N LYS A 297 -0.50 15.00 -25.19
CA LYS A 297 -1.75 14.45 -25.76
C LYS A 297 -3.02 15.06 -25.16
N ASP A 298 -3.06 15.23 -23.84
CA ASP A 298 -4.28 15.61 -23.11
C ASP A 298 -4.02 16.55 -21.93
N GLY A 299 -2.77 17.01 -21.74
CA GLY A 299 -2.38 17.92 -20.65
C GLY A 299 -2.50 17.29 -19.25
N ARG A 300 -2.64 15.96 -19.17
CA ARG A 300 -2.71 15.23 -17.91
C ARG A 300 -1.35 15.27 -17.23
N MET A 301 -1.38 15.35 -15.90
CA MET A 301 -0.17 15.33 -15.10
C MET A 301 0.28 13.91 -14.77
N ILE A 302 1.55 13.62 -15.04
CA ILE A 302 2.22 12.34 -14.82
C ILE A 302 3.43 12.53 -13.92
N PHE A 303 3.75 11.50 -13.14
CA PHE A 303 4.95 11.42 -12.33
C PHE A 303 6.01 10.55 -13.00
N ALA A 304 7.27 11.00 -13.00
CA ALA A 304 8.45 10.19 -13.23
C ALA A 304 9.29 10.23 -11.96
N ILE A 305 9.59 9.09 -11.36
CA ILE A 305 10.21 9.01 -10.02
C ILE A 305 11.36 8.00 -10.05
N PRO A 306 12.58 8.41 -9.61
CA PRO A 306 13.70 7.49 -9.46
C PRO A 306 13.52 6.64 -8.18
N ARG A 307 13.82 5.34 -8.25
CA ARG A 307 13.75 4.44 -7.11
C ARG A 307 14.66 3.22 -7.30
N GLU A 308 15.66 3.06 -6.42
CA GLU A 308 16.45 1.82 -6.32
C GLU A 308 17.06 1.36 -7.65
N GLY A 309 17.66 2.28 -8.42
CA GLY A 309 18.25 2.00 -9.74
C GLY A 309 17.24 1.92 -10.88
N LYS A 310 15.97 2.22 -10.63
CA LYS A 310 14.90 2.28 -11.62
C LYS A 310 14.28 3.67 -11.69
N ALA A 311 13.63 3.98 -12.79
CA ALA A 311 12.70 5.08 -12.93
C ALA A 311 11.30 4.51 -13.20
N TYR A 312 10.28 4.88 -12.41
CA TYR A 312 8.91 4.50 -12.71
C TYR A 312 8.08 5.71 -13.10
N VAL A 313 7.20 5.51 -14.06
CA VAL A 313 6.38 6.58 -14.65
C VAL A 313 4.92 6.19 -14.65
N GLY A 314 4.06 7.12 -14.28
CA GLY A 314 2.60 6.95 -14.24
C GLY A 314 1.88 8.23 -13.81
N THR A 315 0.58 8.31 -14.05
CA THR A 315 -0.31 7.17 -14.28
C THR A 315 -1.36 7.50 -15.34
N THR A 316 -1.80 6.47 -16.06
CA THR A 316 -3.01 6.55 -16.89
C THR A 316 -4.26 6.70 -16.02
N ASP A 317 -5.43 6.96 -16.63
CA ASP A 317 -6.71 7.06 -15.90
C ASP A 317 -7.85 6.76 -16.90
N THR A 318 -8.10 5.49 -17.13
CA THR A 318 -9.11 4.99 -18.07
C THR A 318 -10.24 4.31 -17.32
N PHE A 319 -11.48 4.39 -17.81
CA PHE A 319 -12.58 3.63 -17.21
C PHE A 319 -12.30 2.15 -17.25
N TYR A 320 -12.74 1.43 -16.19
CA TYR A 320 -12.42 0.02 -16.01
C TYR A 320 -13.65 -0.79 -15.58
N ASN A 321 -14.01 -1.79 -16.39
CA ASN A 321 -15.16 -2.66 -16.15
C ASN A 321 -14.78 -4.15 -16.09
N ASN A 322 -13.48 -4.48 -16.24
CA ASN A 322 -12.99 -5.86 -16.30
C ASN A 322 -12.67 -6.43 -14.91
N GLU A 323 -12.00 -7.58 -14.88
CA GLU A 323 -11.62 -8.29 -13.66
C GLU A 323 -10.75 -7.43 -12.72
N LYS A 324 -11.20 -7.26 -11.48
CA LYS A 324 -10.59 -6.34 -10.50
C LYS A 324 -9.43 -6.95 -9.73
N THR A 325 -9.39 -8.28 -9.64
CA THR A 325 -8.35 -8.99 -8.87
C THR A 325 -7.00 -8.95 -9.57
N LYS A 326 -7.03 -8.97 -10.91
CA LYS A 326 -5.86 -8.95 -11.80
C LYS A 326 -6.00 -7.86 -12.89
N PRO A 327 -5.99 -6.56 -12.54
CA PRO A 327 -5.98 -5.52 -13.57
C PRO A 327 -4.64 -5.55 -14.30
N LEU A 328 -4.68 -5.63 -15.62
CA LEU A 328 -3.49 -5.74 -16.48
C LEU A 328 -3.21 -4.45 -17.23
N THR A 329 -1.94 -4.23 -17.53
CA THR A 329 -1.46 -3.20 -18.45
C THR A 329 -1.69 -3.68 -19.88
N ASN A 330 -2.29 -2.86 -20.73
CA ASN A 330 -2.40 -3.13 -22.17
C ASN A 330 -1.43 -2.28 -22.98
N GLN A 331 -1.36 -2.52 -24.30
CA GLN A 331 -0.45 -1.80 -25.19
C GLN A 331 -0.76 -0.30 -25.24
N GLU A 332 -2.03 0.10 -25.23
CA GLU A 332 -2.42 1.51 -25.25
C GLU A 332 -1.92 2.28 -24.01
N ASP A 333 -1.91 1.62 -22.83
CA ASP A 333 -1.36 2.19 -21.59
C ASP A 333 0.17 2.39 -21.72
N ARG A 334 0.87 1.42 -22.30
CA ARG A 334 2.32 1.46 -22.50
C ARG A 334 2.69 2.57 -23.49
N ASP A 335 2.05 2.60 -24.65
CA ASP A 335 2.27 3.61 -25.70
C ASP A 335 2.03 5.02 -25.16
N TYR A 336 0.94 5.22 -24.41
CA TYR A 336 0.62 6.50 -23.79
C TYR A 336 1.72 6.99 -22.84
N LEU A 337 2.29 6.09 -22.03
CA LEU A 337 3.36 6.45 -21.09
C LEU A 337 4.70 6.63 -21.78
N ILE A 338 5.01 5.84 -22.82
CA ILE A 338 6.20 6.00 -23.66
C ILE A 338 6.17 7.37 -24.36
N ASP A 339 5.03 7.74 -24.97
CA ASP A 339 4.84 9.04 -25.62
C ASP A 339 5.06 10.19 -24.61
N ALA A 340 4.48 10.06 -23.41
CA ALA A 340 4.64 11.07 -22.36
C ALA A 340 6.10 11.21 -21.89
N ILE A 341 6.83 10.10 -21.75
CA ILE A 341 8.25 10.10 -21.40
C ILE A 341 9.06 10.80 -22.49
N ASN A 342 8.92 10.37 -23.74
CA ASN A 342 9.69 10.89 -24.88
C ASN A 342 9.35 12.36 -25.18
N TYR A 343 8.13 12.82 -24.88
CA TYR A 343 7.77 14.22 -24.96
C TYR A 343 8.52 15.08 -23.92
N MET A 344 8.54 14.65 -22.66
CA MET A 344 9.17 15.44 -21.59
C MET A 344 10.68 15.25 -21.50
N PHE A 345 11.19 14.08 -21.90
CA PHE A 345 12.59 13.70 -21.84
C PHE A 345 13.10 13.26 -23.22
N PRO A 346 13.14 14.17 -24.22
CA PRO A 346 13.36 13.82 -25.62
C PRO A 346 14.69 13.17 -25.92
N ASP A 347 15.72 13.39 -25.07
CA ASP A 347 17.05 12.82 -25.26
C ASP A 347 17.13 11.35 -24.81
N VAL A 348 16.08 10.77 -24.17
CA VAL A 348 16.09 9.40 -23.61
C VAL A 348 15.70 8.33 -24.64
N HIS A 349 14.73 8.61 -25.53
CA HIS A 349 14.25 7.70 -26.57
C HIS A 349 13.82 6.33 -26.02
N VAL A 350 12.88 6.32 -25.09
CA VAL A 350 12.30 5.10 -24.52
C VAL A 350 11.43 4.38 -25.55
N THR A 351 11.56 3.07 -25.60
CA THR A 351 10.75 2.17 -26.43
C THR A 351 10.06 1.12 -25.54
N ASP A 352 9.16 0.35 -26.11
CA ASP A 352 8.46 -0.73 -25.39
C ASP A 352 9.43 -1.78 -24.82
N ALA A 353 10.52 -2.08 -25.53
CA ALA A 353 11.56 -3.01 -25.11
C ALA A 353 12.37 -2.54 -23.87
N ASP A 354 12.31 -1.25 -23.53
CA ASP A 354 13.01 -0.69 -22.37
C ASP A 354 12.17 -0.82 -21.07
N ILE A 355 10.91 -1.25 -21.18
CA ILE A 355 10.03 -1.46 -20.02
C ILE A 355 10.32 -2.81 -19.38
N GLU A 356 10.90 -2.79 -18.18
CA GLU A 356 11.22 -4.02 -17.43
C GLU A 356 10.02 -4.63 -16.73
N SER A 357 9.12 -3.78 -16.24
CA SER A 357 7.90 -4.22 -15.55
C SER A 357 6.82 -3.15 -15.56
N THR A 358 5.60 -3.58 -15.27
CA THR A 358 4.43 -2.70 -15.15
C THR A 358 3.54 -3.13 -13.99
N TRP A 359 2.73 -2.21 -13.47
CA TRP A 359 1.59 -2.56 -12.64
C TRP A 359 0.38 -1.70 -12.97
N ALA A 360 -0.80 -2.28 -12.82
CA ALA A 360 -2.07 -1.62 -12.96
C ALA A 360 -2.86 -1.64 -11.65
N GLY A 361 -3.49 -0.53 -11.30
CA GLY A 361 -4.35 -0.40 -10.12
C GLY A 361 -5.72 0.13 -10.47
N VAL A 362 -6.76 -0.34 -9.75
CA VAL A 362 -8.14 0.11 -9.93
C VAL A 362 -8.52 1.08 -8.82
N ARG A 363 -8.99 2.28 -9.20
CA ARG A 363 -9.45 3.33 -8.28
C ARG A 363 -10.96 3.25 -8.12
N PRO A 364 -11.49 3.14 -6.88
CA PRO A 364 -12.91 3.21 -6.58
C PRO A 364 -13.36 4.67 -6.45
N LEU A 365 -13.81 5.27 -7.55
CA LEU A 365 -14.38 6.62 -7.55
C LEU A 365 -15.89 6.54 -7.31
N ILE A 366 -16.49 7.59 -6.73
CA ILE A 366 -17.93 7.61 -6.41
C ILE A 366 -18.67 8.39 -7.49
N LEU A 367 -19.69 7.76 -8.07
CA LEU A 367 -20.63 8.37 -9.00
C LEU A 367 -22.02 8.36 -8.38
N GLU A 368 -22.71 9.50 -8.41
CA GLU A 368 -24.14 9.58 -8.10
C GLU A 368 -24.96 9.30 -9.36
N ASP A 369 -26.01 8.48 -9.23
CA ASP A 369 -26.92 8.18 -10.33
C ASP A 369 -27.52 9.47 -10.90
N GLY A 370 -27.50 9.59 -12.23
CA GLY A 370 -28.02 10.74 -12.95
C GLY A 370 -27.04 11.92 -13.13
N LYS A 371 -25.81 11.82 -12.59
CA LYS A 371 -24.76 12.82 -12.82
C LYS A 371 -23.85 12.44 -13.98
N ASP A 372 -23.27 13.47 -14.62
CA ASP A 372 -22.31 13.29 -15.69
C ASP A 372 -21.03 12.61 -15.18
N PRO A 373 -20.40 11.71 -15.96
CA PRO A 373 -19.12 11.09 -15.58
C PRO A 373 -17.99 12.09 -15.25
N SER A 374 -18.07 13.33 -15.73
CA SER A 374 -17.14 14.40 -15.35
C SER A 374 -17.29 14.88 -13.90
N GLU A 375 -18.43 14.61 -13.26
CA GLU A 375 -18.76 14.99 -11.88
C GLU A 375 -18.33 13.92 -10.84
N ILE A 376 -17.51 12.94 -11.23
CA ILE A 376 -17.04 11.86 -10.35
C ILE A 376 -16.31 12.42 -9.13
N SER A 377 -16.82 12.10 -7.94
CA SER A 377 -16.23 12.51 -6.67
C SER A 377 -14.99 11.69 -6.34
N ARG A 378 -13.93 12.39 -5.89
CA ARG A 378 -12.72 11.78 -5.31
C ARG A 378 -12.69 11.90 -3.78
N LYS A 379 -13.79 12.34 -3.18
CA LYS A 379 -13.98 12.34 -1.74
C LYS A 379 -14.33 10.93 -1.27
N ASP A 380 -14.04 10.67 -0.03
CA ASP A 380 -14.56 9.51 0.67
C ASP A 380 -15.99 9.79 1.18
N GLU A 381 -16.77 8.74 1.24
CA GLU A 381 -18.12 8.80 1.77
C GLU A 381 -18.41 7.59 2.67
N ILE A 382 -19.21 7.85 3.70
CA ILE A 382 -19.72 6.81 4.60
C ILE A 382 -21.21 6.65 4.35
N TRP A 383 -21.63 5.42 4.09
CA TRP A 383 -23.03 5.06 3.88
C TRP A 383 -23.49 4.07 4.96
N GLU A 384 -24.67 4.27 5.50
CA GLU A 384 -25.30 3.35 6.44
C GLU A 384 -26.56 2.75 5.82
N GLY A 385 -26.59 1.42 5.69
CA GLY A 385 -27.75 0.69 5.19
C GLY A 385 -28.84 0.52 6.24
N LYS A 386 -30.06 0.19 5.82
CA LYS A 386 -31.18 -0.11 6.74
C LYS A 386 -30.87 -1.30 7.65
N SER A 387 -30.07 -2.23 7.19
CA SER A 387 -29.55 -3.36 7.97
C SER A 387 -28.57 -2.96 9.07
N GLY A 388 -28.07 -1.72 9.06
CA GLY A 388 -26.99 -1.26 9.93
C GLY A 388 -25.59 -1.57 9.41
N LEU A 389 -25.47 -2.08 8.18
CA LEU A 389 -24.17 -2.21 7.49
C LEU A 389 -23.59 -0.81 7.26
N LEU A 390 -22.38 -0.57 7.79
CA LEU A 390 -21.60 0.62 7.50
C LEU A 390 -20.71 0.36 6.30
N THR A 391 -20.68 1.29 5.37
CA THR A 391 -19.82 1.19 4.18
C THR A 391 -19.00 2.46 4.05
N ILE A 392 -17.71 2.32 3.78
CA ILE A 392 -16.82 3.43 3.42
C ILE A 392 -16.26 3.21 2.03
N ALA A 393 -16.34 4.22 1.18
CA ALA A 393 -15.90 4.15 -0.21
C ALA A 393 -15.18 5.43 -0.62
N GLY A 394 -14.36 5.35 -1.69
CA GLY A 394 -13.59 6.47 -2.22
C GLY A 394 -12.35 6.78 -1.38
N GLY A 395 -11.94 8.04 -1.40
CA GLY A 395 -10.80 8.52 -0.63
C GLY A 395 -9.44 8.25 -1.28
N LYS A 396 -8.39 8.50 -0.51
CA LYS A 396 -7.00 8.38 -0.93
C LYS A 396 -6.14 7.72 0.14
N LEU A 397 -5.05 7.10 -0.33
CA LEU A 397 -4.01 6.54 0.55
C LEU A 397 -3.58 7.51 1.66
N THR A 398 -3.33 8.77 1.33
CA THR A 398 -2.89 9.80 2.29
C THR A 398 -3.88 10.04 3.44
N GLY A 399 -5.19 10.00 3.14
CA GLY A 399 -6.26 10.31 4.09
C GLY A 399 -6.76 9.13 4.92
N TYR A 400 -6.14 7.95 4.79
CA TYR A 400 -6.67 6.71 5.38
C TYR A 400 -6.98 6.79 6.87
N ARG A 401 -6.12 7.50 7.62
CA ARG A 401 -6.27 7.66 9.07
C ARG A 401 -7.50 8.50 9.42
N HIS A 402 -7.71 9.59 8.67
CA HIS A 402 -8.89 10.47 8.87
C HIS A 402 -10.18 9.74 8.47
N MET A 403 -10.19 9.03 7.36
CA MET A 403 -11.30 8.16 6.96
C MET A 403 -11.63 7.13 8.04
N ALA A 404 -10.62 6.49 8.62
CA ALA A 404 -10.79 5.55 9.72
C ALA A 404 -11.38 6.24 10.96
N LEU A 405 -10.87 7.42 11.32
CA LEU A 405 -11.40 8.23 12.43
C LEU A 405 -12.90 8.49 12.28
N GLU A 406 -13.33 8.98 11.11
CA GLU A 406 -14.74 9.35 10.87
C GLU A 406 -15.69 8.15 10.97
N ILE A 407 -15.34 7.02 10.33
CA ILE A 407 -16.22 5.84 10.38
C ILE A 407 -16.22 5.17 11.76
N VAL A 408 -15.10 5.19 12.49
CA VAL A 408 -15.03 4.63 13.86
C VAL A 408 -15.72 5.55 14.87
N ASP A 409 -15.75 6.86 14.67
CA ASP A 409 -16.58 7.79 15.44
C ASP A 409 -18.07 7.47 15.26
N LEU A 410 -18.51 7.25 14.02
CA LEU A 410 -19.88 6.81 13.73
C LEU A 410 -20.18 5.45 14.37
N LEU A 411 -19.28 4.47 14.24
CA LEU A 411 -19.38 3.15 14.86
C LEU A 411 -19.55 3.25 16.37
N ALA A 412 -18.67 4.01 17.05
CA ALA A 412 -18.73 4.21 18.50
C ALA A 412 -20.07 4.83 18.94
N LYS A 413 -20.58 5.80 18.16
CA LYS A 413 -21.90 6.40 18.39
C LYS A 413 -23.01 5.34 18.29
N ARG A 414 -23.00 4.47 17.27
CA ARG A 414 -24.00 3.41 17.08
C ARG A 414 -23.93 2.36 18.19
N LEU A 415 -22.74 1.91 18.56
CA LEU A 415 -22.54 0.95 19.65
C LEU A 415 -23.00 1.52 21.00
N LYS A 416 -22.81 2.82 21.25
CA LYS A 416 -23.35 3.49 22.43
C LYS A 416 -24.86 3.53 22.42
N GLN A 417 -25.47 3.88 21.30
CA GLN A 417 -26.94 4.02 21.17
C GLN A 417 -27.67 2.69 21.26
N GLU A 418 -27.12 1.63 20.66
CA GLU A 418 -27.80 0.34 20.52
C GLU A 418 -27.43 -0.66 21.62
N TYR A 419 -26.25 -0.55 22.20
CA TYR A 419 -25.71 -1.52 23.18
C TYR A 419 -25.25 -0.88 24.49
N GLY A 420 -25.31 0.46 24.63
CA GLY A 420 -24.83 1.17 25.82
C GLY A 420 -23.29 1.18 25.99
N LEU A 421 -22.54 0.71 24.97
CA LEU A 421 -21.08 0.59 25.03
C LEU A 421 -20.40 1.95 24.86
N LYS A 422 -19.38 2.22 25.66
CA LYS A 422 -18.57 3.44 25.60
C LYS A 422 -17.12 3.07 25.28
N PHE A 423 -16.50 3.81 24.37
CA PHE A 423 -15.13 3.60 23.93
C PHE A 423 -14.31 4.89 24.07
N ALA A 424 -13.00 4.77 24.12
CA ALA A 424 -12.09 5.90 24.19
C ALA A 424 -12.04 6.70 22.87
N ASP A 425 -11.48 7.89 22.91
CA ASP A 425 -11.20 8.69 21.72
C ASP A 425 -10.01 8.11 20.93
N SER A 426 -9.93 8.46 19.65
CA SER A 426 -8.84 8.04 18.77
C SER A 426 -7.47 8.53 19.26
N LYS A 427 -6.47 7.65 19.21
CA LYS A 427 -5.07 7.95 19.51
C LYS A 427 -4.16 7.84 18.27
N THR A 428 -4.71 7.50 17.11
CA THR A 428 -3.94 7.18 15.90
C THR A 428 -3.10 8.33 15.36
N LYS A 429 -3.43 9.58 15.70
CA LYS A 429 -2.62 10.75 15.33
C LYS A 429 -1.18 10.68 15.84
N ASN A 430 -0.98 10.12 17.04
CA ASN A 430 0.32 10.07 17.70
C ASN A 430 0.76 8.63 17.98
N THR A 431 0.26 7.68 17.20
CA THR A 431 0.61 6.27 17.34
C THR A 431 1.51 5.86 16.18
N PRO A 432 2.78 5.53 16.42
CA PRO A 432 3.62 4.92 15.42
C PRO A 432 2.99 3.66 14.84
N ILE A 433 3.06 3.48 13.54
CA ILE A 433 2.74 2.19 12.91
C ILE A 433 3.79 1.15 13.33
N SER A 434 3.58 -0.14 13.07
CA SER A 434 4.59 -1.17 13.40
C SER A 434 5.92 -0.82 12.71
N GLY A 435 7.04 -0.95 13.40
CA GLY A 435 8.33 -0.48 12.91
C GLY A 435 8.59 1.03 13.05
N GLY A 436 7.58 1.82 13.41
CA GLY A 436 7.68 3.27 13.55
C GLY A 436 8.19 3.77 14.91
N ASP A 437 8.48 2.88 15.86
CA ASP A 437 8.98 3.22 17.21
C ASP A 437 10.48 3.60 17.15
N VAL A 438 10.80 4.67 16.43
CA VAL A 438 12.17 5.15 16.16
C VAL A 438 12.48 6.51 16.77
N GLY A 439 11.57 7.03 17.59
CA GLY A 439 11.68 8.37 18.19
C GLY A 439 11.24 9.50 17.26
N GLY A 440 10.35 9.18 16.32
CA GLY A 440 9.78 10.13 15.34
C GLY A 440 10.68 10.40 14.14
N SER A 441 10.15 11.16 13.19
CA SER A 441 10.80 11.42 11.89
C SER A 441 12.15 12.13 12.01
N LYS A 442 12.32 12.99 13.02
CA LYS A 442 13.58 13.73 13.25
C LYS A 442 14.73 12.84 13.73
N ASN A 443 14.41 11.74 14.43
CA ASN A 443 15.41 10.83 14.97
C ASN A 443 15.69 9.65 14.04
N TYR A 444 14.94 9.51 12.98
CA TYR A 444 14.97 8.32 12.12
C TYR A 444 16.35 8.02 11.52
N GLU A 445 17.02 9.03 10.99
CA GLU A 445 18.37 8.87 10.41
C GLU A 445 19.39 8.38 11.47
N ASN A 446 19.37 8.99 12.65
CA ASN A 446 20.23 8.57 13.76
C ASN A 446 19.91 7.13 14.20
N TYR A 447 18.63 6.77 14.21
CA TYR A 447 18.17 5.42 14.50
C TYR A 447 18.75 4.42 13.51
N VAL A 448 18.59 4.68 12.20
CA VAL A 448 19.12 3.80 11.12
C VAL A 448 20.64 3.65 11.25
N ASN A 449 21.37 4.75 11.41
CA ASN A 449 22.83 4.73 11.53
C ASN A 449 23.30 3.88 12.72
N ARG A 450 22.62 3.97 13.87
CA ARG A 450 22.90 3.12 15.03
C ARG A 450 22.64 1.64 14.70
N LYS A 451 21.50 1.30 14.09
CA LYS A 451 21.16 -0.07 13.69
C LYS A 451 22.11 -0.65 12.66
N VAL A 452 22.65 0.17 11.77
CA VAL A 452 23.71 -0.25 10.85
C VAL A 452 24.97 -0.70 11.61
N GLN A 453 25.40 0.03 12.66
CA GLN A 453 26.56 -0.38 13.47
C GLN A 453 26.26 -1.68 14.24
N GLU A 454 25.05 -1.82 14.79
CA GLU A 454 24.61 -3.05 15.45
C GLU A 454 24.64 -4.24 14.47
N GLY A 455 24.07 -4.09 13.26
CA GLY A 455 24.08 -5.13 12.22
C GLY A 455 25.50 -5.52 11.80
N LYS A 456 26.41 -4.55 11.66
CA LYS A 456 27.84 -4.83 11.38
C LYS A 456 28.51 -5.62 12.50
N ALA A 457 28.20 -5.30 13.76
CA ALA A 457 28.72 -6.07 14.90
C ALA A 457 28.21 -7.52 14.91
N LEU A 458 27.08 -7.79 14.23
CA LEU A 458 26.52 -9.14 14.04
C LEU A 458 27.04 -9.84 12.76
N GLY A 459 27.99 -9.24 12.04
CA GLY A 459 28.60 -9.81 10.85
C GLY A 459 27.93 -9.44 9.51
N LEU A 460 26.87 -8.61 9.53
CA LEU A 460 26.21 -8.18 8.30
C LEU A 460 27.05 -7.12 7.55
N SER A 461 26.98 -7.11 6.22
CA SER A 461 27.54 -6.02 5.44
C SER A 461 26.82 -4.70 5.74
N THR A 462 27.52 -3.58 5.56
CA THR A 462 26.94 -2.23 5.77
C THR A 462 25.68 -2.03 4.92
N ASP A 463 25.70 -2.51 3.66
CA ASP A 463 24.58 -2.38 2.73
C ASP A 463 23.35 -3.19 3.20
N VAL A 464 23.53 -4.44 3.56
CA VAL A 464 22.44 -5.29 4.09
C VAL A 464 21.86 -4.71 5.37
N ALA A 465 22.72 -4.32 6.33
CA ALA A 465 22.28 -3.73 7.59
C ALA A 465 21.49 -2.42 7.36
N TYR A 466 21.94 -1.57 6.43
CA TYR A 466 21.26 -0.33 6.07
C TYR A 466 19.89 -0.61 5.42
N LYS A 467 19.82 -1.50 4.43
CA LYS A 467 18.57 -1.86 3.75
C LYS A 467 17.53 -2.42 4.72
N LEU A 468 17.94 -3.32 5.59
CA LEU A 468 17.03 -3.89 6.59
C LEU A 468 16.58 -2.83 7.62
N ALA A 469 17.51 -2.04 8.18
CA ALA A 469 17.19 -1.01 9.16
C ALA A 469 16.27 0.09 8.59
N SER A 470 16.56 0.55 7.37
CA SER A 470 15.77 1.59 6.71
C SER A 470 14.38 1.11 6.29
N LYS A 471 14.21 -0.17 5.95
CA LYS A 471 12.92 -0.71 5.51
C LYS A 471 12.01 -1.14 6.66
N TYR A 472 12.57 -1.70 7.73
CA TYR A 472 11.80 -2.32 8.81
C TYR A 472 11.75 -1.49 10.10
N GLY A 473 12.52 -0.38 10.18
CA GLY A 473 12.52 0.49 11.35
C GLY A 473 12.80 -0.28 12.64
N SER A 474 11.98 -0.10 13.68
CA SER A 474 12.16 -0.78 14.97
C SER A 474 11.91 -2.30 14.94
N ASN A 475 11.38 -2.83 13.84
CA ASN A 475 11.25 -4.27 13.65
C ASN A 475 12.57 -4.95 13.21
N VAL A 476 13.61 -4.19 12.85
CA VAL A 476 14.88 -4.71 12.31
C VAL A 476 15.58 -5.69 13.24
N ASP A 477 15.40 -5.54 14.55
CA ASP A 477 16.02 -6.44 15.54
C ASP A 477 15.58 -7.90 15.39
N LYS A 478 14.33 -8.11 14.95
CA LYS A 478 13.83 -9.46 14.64
C LYS A 478 14.53 -10.06 13.41
N LEU A 479 14.80 -9.23 12.39
CA LEU A 479 15.52 -9.67 11.18
C LEU A 479 17.00 -9.96 11.51
N PHE A 480 17.63 -9.13 12.32
CA PHE A 480 19.00 -9.37 12.79
C PHE A 480 19.11 -10.66 13.59
N ALA A 481 18.13 -10.95 14.45
CA ALA A 481 18.11 -12.21 15.20
C ALA A 481 17.94 -13.42 14.26
N ILE A 482 17.12 -13.34 13.22
CA ILE A 482 17.03 -14.40 12.21
C ILE A 482 18.39 -14.57 11.50
N ALA A 483 19.04 -13.48 11.11
CA ALA A 483 20.35 -13.52 10.44
C ALA A 483 21.42 -14.21 11.30
N GLN A 484 21.47 -13.91 12.61
CA GLN A 484 22.42 -14.54 13.57
C GLN A 484 22.24 -16.06 13.69
N LEU A 485 21.02 -16.54 13.56
CA LEU A 485 20.68 -17.97 13.67
C LEU A 485 20.84 -18.72 12.35
N THR A 486 21.18 -18.00 11.27
CA THR A 486 21.25 -18.54 9.91
C THR A 486 22.70 -18.75 9.48
N ASN A 487 23.03 -19.95 9.04
CA ASN A 487 24.31 -20.19 8.37
C ASN A 487 24.16 -19.87 6.87
N GLU A 488 24.77 -18.79 6.43
CA GLU A 488 24.66 -18.30 5.05
C GLU A 488 25.09 -19.33 4.00
N LYS A 489 26.03 -20.24 4.35
CA LYS A 489 26.50 -21.30 3.45
C LYS A 489 25.46 -22.35 3.10
N ASP A 490 24.40 -22.44 3.89
CA ASP A 490 23.31 -23.41 3.70
C ASP A 490 22.15 -22.82 2.86
N LEU A 491 22.27 -21.55 2.44
CA LEU A 491 21.23 -20.85 1.71
C LEU A 491 21.38 -20.98 0.19
N ASN A 492 20.24 -21.15 -0.49
CA ASN A 492 20.14 -21.08 -1.96
C ASN A 492 19.72 -19.68 -2.47
N MET A 493 19.75 -18.67 -1.58
CA MET A 493 19.41 -17.28 -1.88
C MET A 493 20.22 -16.34 -0.99
N PRO A 494 20.37 -15.04 -1.34
CA PRO A 494 21.05 -14.07 -0.50
C PRO A 494 20.46 -14.00 0.91
N LEU A 495 21.30 -13.83 1.93
CA LEU A 495 20.90 -13.72 3.33
C LEU A 495 19.84 -12.64 3.54
N GLU A 496 19.99 -11.48 2.91
CA GLU A 496 18.99 -10.39 2.97
C GLU A 496 17.60 -10.87 2.54
N LEU A 497 17.52 -11.64 1.45
CA LEU A 497 16.25 -12.15 0.94
C LEU A 497 15.64 -13.21 1.86
N TYR A 498 16.48 -14.11 2.37
CA TYR A 498 16.08 -15.16 3.30
C TYR A 498 15.51 -14.59 4.62
N VAL A 499 16.21 -13.65 5.25
CA VAL A 499 15.74 -13.08 6.53
C VAL A 499 14.42 -12.31 6.35
N GLN A 500 14.24 -11.64 5.21
CA GLN A 500 12.97 -10.99 4.89
C GLN A 500 11.84 -12.00 4.68
N LEU A 501 12.12 -13.15 4.04
CA LEU A 501 11.15 -14.21 3.83
C LEU A 501 10.68 -14.82 5.15
N VAL A 502 11.61 -15.27 5.97
CA VAL A 502 11.31 -15.86 7.29
C VAL A 502 10.57 -14.87 8.19
N TYR A 503 11.05 -13.63 8.25
CA TYR A 503 10.37 -12.57 9.00
C TYR A 503 8.93 -12.35 8.53
N SER A 504 8.70 -12.36 7.21
CA SER A 504 7.36 -12.12 6.64
C SER A 504 6.37 -13.25 6.95
N VAL A 505 6.85 -14.50 7.01
CA VAL A 505 6.03 -15.64 7.48
C VAL A 505 5.71 -15.50 8.97
N GLN A 506 6.70 -15.11 9.78
CA GLN A 506 6.56 -15.02 11.24
C GLN A 506 5.75 -13.80 11.70
N ASN A 507 5.78 -12.67 10.96
CA ASN A 507 5.27 -11.40 11.45
C ASN A 507 4.31 -10.68 10.48
N GLU A 508 4.08 -11.19 9.26
CA GLU A 508 3.32 -10.47 8.22
C GLU A 508 2.35 -11.38 7.45
N MET A 509 2.07 -12.56 7.99
CA MET A 509 1.08 -13.53 7.48
C MET A 509 1.28 -13.90 5.99
N VAL A 510 2.53 -13.93 5.52
CA VAL A 510 2.84 -14.44 4.17
C VAL A 510 2.51 -15.93 4.10
N TYR A 511 1.70 -16.30 3.11
CA TYR A 511 1.40 -17.70 2.81
C TYR A 511 1.86 -18.09 1.41
N LYS A 512 1.60 -17.26 0.39
CA LYS A 512 1.99 -17.52 -0.99
C LYS A 512 3.29 -16.81 -1.36
N PRO A 513 4.11 -17.36 -2.29
CA PRO A 513 5.30 -16.68 -2.79
C PRO A 513 5.01 -15.30 -3.38
N THR A 514 3.87 -15.13 -4.06
CA THR A 514 3.41 -13.85 -4.61
C THR A 514 3.12 -12.81 -3.54
N ASP A 515 2.70 -13.19 -2.31
CA ASP A 515 2.54 -12.27 -1.18
C ASP A 515 3.89 -11.62 -0.84
N PHE A 516 4.95 -12.42 -0.79
CA PHE A 516 6.30 -11.98 -0.49
C PHE A 516 6.90 -11.14 -1.62
N LEU A 517 6.90 -11.65 -2.84
CA LEU A 517 7.56 -11.05 -3.99
C LEU A 517 6.97 -9.71 -4.41
N ILE A 518 5.66 -9.53 -4.22
CA ILE A 518 4.94 -8.32 -4.64
C ILE A 518 4.79 -7.34 -3.47
N ARG A 519 4.20 -7.78 -2.35
CA ARG A 519 3.74 -6.86 -1.30
C ARG A 519 4.64 -6.74 -0.09
N ARG A 520 5.56 -7.69 0.13
CA ARG A 520 6.55 -7.56 1.22
C ARG A 520 7.86 -6.97 0.73
N THR A 521 8.27 -7.31 -0.49
CA THR A 521 9.56 -6.85 -1.03
C THR A 521 9.45 -5.84 -2.18
N GLY A 522 8.38 -5.89 -2.97
CA GLY A 522 8.23 -5.08 -4.19
C GLY A 522 9.12 -5.56 -5.35
N LYS A 523 9.82 -6.68 -5.19
CA LYS A 523 10.83 -7.13 -6.16
C LYS A 523 10.25 -7.47 -7.52
N LEU A 524 8.99 -7.93 -7.59
CA LEU A 524 8.35 -8.22 -8.88
C LEU A 524 8.36 -6.99 -9.81
N TYR A 525 8.27 -5.78 -9.25
CA TYR A 525 8.22 -4.55 -10.05
C TYR A 525 9.57 -3.83 -10.14
N PHE A 526 10.39 -3.88 -9.10
CA PHE A 526 11.62 -3.08 -9.02
C PHE A 526 12.91 -3.88 -9.11
N ASP A 527 12.81 -5.23 -9.11
CA ASP A 527 13.98 -6.12 -9.19
C ASP A 527 13.56 -7.48 -9.75
N ILE A 528 12.98 -7.47 -10.95
CA ILE A 528 12.43 -8.66 -11.62
C ILE A 528 13.50 -9.74 -11.85
N ASN A 529 14.76 -9.36 -12.00
CA ASN A 529 15.86 -10.29 -12.20
C ASN A 529 16.11 -11.15 -10.95
N THR A 530 16.08 -10.56 -9.76
CA THR A 530 16.13 -11.31 -8.50
C THR A 530 14.95 -12.29 -8.37
N VAL A 531 13.74 -11.90 -8.80
CA VAL A 531 12.59 -12.80 -8.81
C VAL A 531 12.83 -13.99 -9.73
N LYS A 532 13.22 -13.75 -10.98
CA LYS A 532 13.53 -14.82 -11.97
C LYS A 532 14.62 -15.76 -11.47
N GLN A 533 15.66 -15.24 -10.81
CA GLN A 533 16.78 -16.00 -10.31
C GLN A 533 16.43 -16.87 -9.09
N TYR A 534 15.66 -16.36 -8.14
CA TYR A 534 15.47 -17.01 -6.85
C TYR A 534 14.05 -17.53 -6.60
N LYS A 535 13.12 -17.45 -7.59
CA LYS A 535 11.72 -17.90 -7.40
C LYS A 535 11.64 -19.32 -6.84
N GLN A 536 12.44 -20.25 -7.37
CA GLN A 536 12.39 -21.65 -6.92
C GLN A 536 12.90 -21.79 -5.49
N ALA A 537 13.99 -21.12 -5.13
CA ALA A 537 14.54 -21.15 -3.77
C ALA A 537 13.54 -20.56 -2.75
N ILE A 538 12.81 -19.51 -3.12
CA ILE A 538 11.75 -18.91 -2.29
C ILE A 538 10.59 -19.88 -2.10
N ILE A 539 10.14 -20.55 -3.18
CA ILE A 539 9.05 -21.54 -3.12
C ILE A 539 9.46 -22.72 -2.24
N ASP A 540 10.67 -23.24 -2.42
CA ASP A 540 11.19 -24.37 -1.65
C ASP A 540 11.34 -24.02 -0.16
N GLU A 541 11.74 -22.79 0.17
CA GLU A 541 11.85 -22.37 1.54
C GLU A 541 10.48 -22.15 2.21
N LEU A 542 9.52 -21.60 1.48
CA LEU A 542 8.14 -21.50 1.96
C LEU A 542 7.52 -22.88 2.16
N ASP A 543 7.79 -23.82 1.27
CA ASP A 543 7.36 -25.23 1.41
C ASP A 543 7.93 -25.87 2.71
N LYS A 544 9.22 -25.67 2.99
CA LYS A 544 9.84 -26.13 4.25
C LYS A 544 9.18 -25.50 5.49
N LEU A 545 8.82 -24.20 5.41
CA LEU A 545 8.24 -23.48 6.53
C LEU A 545 6.76 -23.81 6.77
N LEU A 546 5.99 -24.04 5.70
CA LEU A 546 4.52 -24.09 5.72
C LEU A 546 3.94 -25.46 5.37
N ASN A 547 4.78 -26.42 4.95
CA ASN A 547 4.41 -27.78 4.54
C ASN A 547 3.30 -27.78 3.47
N TYR A 548 3.59 -27.22 2.31
CA TYR A 548 2.67 -27.21 1.17
C TYR A 548 2.33 -28.64 0.70
N THR A 549 1.12 -28.85 0.20
CA THR A 549 0.84 -30.04 -0.60
C THR A 549 1.54 -29.92 -1.97
N ALA A 550 1.71 -31.04 -2.67
CA ALA A 550 2.29 -31.02 -4.01
C ALA A 550 1.46 -30.16 -4.98
N GLU A 551 0.13 -30.17 -4.84
CA GLU A 551 -0.80 -29.37 -5.62
C GLU A 551 -0.60 -27.88 -5.33
N GLN A 552 -0.52 -27.49 -4.05
CA GLN A 552 -0.26 -26.11 -3.64
C GLN A 552 1.09 -25.59 -4.16
N LYS A 553 2.13 -26.41 -4.06
CA LYS A 553 3.46 -26.03 -4.55
C LYS A 553 3.44 -25.78 -6.07
N ASN A 554 2.78 -26.64 -6.84
CA ASN A 554 2.63 -26.49 -8.29
C ASN A 554 1.78 -25.26 -8.63
N GLU A 555 0.65 -25.05 -7.95
CA GLU A 555 -0.22 -23.88 -8.14
C GLU A 555 0.54 -22.58 -7.87
N PHE A 556 1.25 -22.49 -6.75
CA PHE A 556 1.98 -21.28 -6.38
C PHE A 556 3.19 -21.00 -7.28
N SER A 557 3.85 -22.05 -7.80
CA SER A 557 4.88 -21.90 -8.82
C SER A 557 4.31 -21.28 -10.09
N LYS A 558 3.16 -21.78 -10.54
CA LYS A 558 2.44 -21.24 -11.69
C LYS A 558 1.97 -19.80 -11.46
N GLU A 559 1.43 -19.48 -10.26
CA GLU A 559 1.04 -18.12 -9.91
C GLU A 559 2.22 -17.13 -10.00
N VAL A 560 3.45 -17.56 -9.62
CA VAL A 560 4.65 -16.72 -9.75
C VAL A 560 5.03 -16.51 -11.21
N ASP A 561 4.96 -17.57 -12.04
CA ASP A 561 5.26 -17.46 -13.48
C ASP A 561 4.25 -16.54 -14.19
N GLU A 562 2.96 -16.69 -13.89
CA GLU A 562 1.92 -15.79 -14.38
C GLU A 562 2.16 -14.33 -13.94
N ALA A 563 2.53 -14.12 -12.68
CA ALA A 563 2.82 -12.78 -12.17
C ALA A 563 4.04 -12.14 -12.85
N ILE A 564 5.08 -12.92 -13.16
CA ILE A 564 6.25 -12.44 -13.94
C ILE A 564 5.79 -12.04 -15.35
N GLU A 565 5.02 -12.89 -16.02
CA GLU A 565 4.52 -12.63 -17.37
C GLU A 565 3.64 -11.37 -17.40
N GLU A 566 2.67 -11.26 -16.48
CA GLU A 566 1.81 -10.10 -16.34
C GLU A 566 2.59 -8.80 -16.08
N ALA A 567 3.63 -8.86 -15.26
CA ALA A 567 4.45 -7.69 -14.95
C ALA A 567 5.33 -7.28 -16.13
N THR A 568 5.89 -8.22 -16.90
CA THR A 568 6.86 -7.92 -17.97
C THR A 568 6.19 -7.65 -19.31
N HIS A 569 5.20 -8.43 -19.69
CA HIS A 569 4.55 -8.35 -20.99
C HIS A 569 3.15 -7.71 -20.95
N GLY A 570 2.48 -7.76 -19.79
CA GLY A 570 1.10 -7.28 -19.68
C GLY A 570 0.12 -8.13 -20.49
N ASN A 571 -0.99 -7.54 -20.87
CA ASN A 571 -1.94 -8.18 -21.77
C ASN A 571 -1.76 -7.63 -23.19
N HIS A 572 -1.22 -8.44 -24.09
CA HIS A 572 -1.06 -8.08 -25.52
C HIS A 572 -2.40 -8.07 -26.30
N GLN A 573 -3.52 -8.36 -25.65
CA GLN A 573 -4.82 -8.24 -26.33
C GLN A 573 -5.21 -6.76 -26.46
N PRO A 574 -5.68 -6.33 -27.64
CA PRO A 574 -6.21 -4.98 -27.81
C PRO A 574 -7.38 -4.76 -26.86
N ALA A 575 -7.56 -3.51 -26.42
CA ALA A 575 -8.71 -3.16 -25.58
C ALA A 575 -10.00 -3.60 -26.27
N GLU A 576 -10.80 -4.44 -25.63
CA GLU A 576 -12.16 -4.69 -26.09
C GLU A 576 -12.92 -3.35 -26.08
N LYS A 577 -13.46 -2.97 -27.24
CA LYS A 577 -14.16 -1.71 -27.49
C LYS A 577 -15.46 -1.59 -26.72
#